data_16dbad66ddeac16d2a14c9d832df05a6
#
_entry.id   16dbad66ddeac16d2a14c9d832df05a6
#
_cell.length_a   1.000
_cell.length_b   1.000
_cell.length_c   1.000
_cell.angle_alpha   90.00
_cell.angle_beta   90.00
_cell.angle_gamma   90.00
#
_symmetry.space_group_name_H-M   'P 1'
#
loop_
_entity.id
_entity.type
_entity.pdbx_description
1 polymer ?
#
loop_
_entity_poly.entity_id
_entity_poly.type
_entity_poly.pdbx_seq_one_letter_code
_entity_poly.pdbx_strand_id
1 'polypeptide(L)'
;MTQTTDPIADDPRFPWEPPLAGTELEHLLGMLNRLRWTFRWKASGLDAEGLNKRLGPSELTLGGLLKHLASVEALKFTWEAFRTDPGEPWRSADWSSGDDWVFASAADDSPDQLYALYDESVTNARRVIDKAIADGGIDQLTEMGDDQGNHASLRRVVCDVIEEYGRHTGHADLLRENVDGLVGEDPPEGWRP
;
A
#
# COMPACT_ATOMS: atom_id res chain seq x y z
N MET A 1 -32.99 -7.28 15.42
CA MET A 1 -32.11 -6.19 14.97
C MET A 1 -31.91 -6.41 13.48
N THR A 2 -32.56 -5.60 12.65
CA THR A 2 -32.37 -5.60 11.20
C THR A 2 -30.96 -5.05 10.92
N GLN A 3 -30.08 -5.88 10.39
CA GLN A 3 -28.84 -5.39 9.78
C GLN A 3 -29.25 -4.44 8.64
N THR A 4 -29.04 -3.15 8.83
CA THR A 4 -29.05 -2.20 7.73
C THR A 4 -27.79 -2.48 6.92
N THR A 5 -27.96 -3.11 5.77
CA THR A 5 -26.89 -3.20 4.75
C THR A 5 -26.46 -1.76 4.43
N ASP A 6 -25.17 -1.49 4.60
CA ASP A 6 -24.59 -0.20 4.21
C ASP A 6 -24.60 -0.15 2.66
N PRO A 7 -25.41 0.71 2.04
CA PRO A 7 -25.57 0.73 0.59
C PRO A 7 -24.30 1.17 -0.16
N ILE A 8 -23.29 1.68 0.54
CA ILE A 8 -22.03 2.14 -0.06
C ILE A 8 -20.98 1.07 0.03
N ALA A 9 -20.84 0.38 1.18
CA ALA A 9 -19.80 -0.64 1.38
C ALA A 9 -19.94 -1.85 0.43
N ASP A 10 -21.16 -2.17 0.01
CA ASP A 10 -21.45 -3.27 -0.91
C ASP A 10 -21.67 -2.81 -2.36
N ASP A 11 -21.44 -1.52 -2.67
CA ASP A 11 -21.63 -1.00 -4.01
C ASP A 11 -20.46 -1.41 -4.92
N PRO A 12 -20.68 -2.27 -5.93
CA PRO A 12 -19.61 -2.72 -6.82
C PRO A 12 -18.99 -1.60 -7.67
N ARG A 13 -19.59 -0.43 -7.69
CA ARG A 13 -19.05 0.76 -8.37
C ARG A 13 -17.87 1.36 -7.59
N PHE A 14 -17.90 1.25 -6.25
CA PHE A 14 -16.95 1.84 -5.33
C PHE A 14 -16.37 0.78 -4.36
N PRO A 15 -15.69 -0.26 -4.86
CA PRO A 15 -15.23 -1.39 -4.03
C PRO A 15 -14.12 -1.02 -3.04
N TRP A 16 -13.64 0.20 -3.10
CA TRP A 16 -12.63 0.74 -2.18
C TRP A 16 -13.25 1.50 -0.99
N GLU A 17 -14.54 1.83 -1.04
CA GLU A 17 -15.17 2.65 -0.02
C GLU A 17 -15.39 1.85 1.28
N PRO A 18 -14.87 2.32 2.43
CA PRO A 18 -15.14 1.67 3.71
C PRO A 18 -16.60 1.88 4.14
N PRO A 19 -17.14 1.00 5.00
CA PRO A 19 -18.50 1.16 5.50
C PRO A 19 -18.65 2.46 6.31
N LEU A 20 -19.83 3.13 6.19
CA LEU A 20 -20.11 4.37 6.93
C LEU A 20 -20.17 4.15 8.45
N ALA A 21 -20.61 2.99 8.91
CA ALA A 21 -20.83 2.67 10.31
C ALA A 21 -20.32 1.25 10.64
N GLY A 22 -19.11 0.94 10.21
CA GLY A 22 -18.46 -0.35 10.49
C GLY A 22 -17.85 -0.41 11.89
N THR A 23 -17.30 -1.58 12.20
CA THR A 23 -16.43 -1.79 13.35
C THR A 23 -15.09 -1.08 13.15
N GLU A 24 -14.31 -0.93 14.22
CA GLU A 24 -12.95 -0.38 14.11
C GLU A 24 -12.08 -1.16 13.11
N LEU A 25 -12.18 -2.49 13.13
CA LEU A 25 -11.44 -3.34 12.19
C LEU A 25 -11.83 -3.08 10.72
N GLU A 26 -13.13 -3.00 10.45
CA GLU A 26 -13.63 -2.70 9.11
C GLU A 26 -13.18 -1.31 8.63
N HIS A 27 -13.17 -0.32 9.54
CA HIS A 27 -12.67 1.01 9.20
C HIS A 27 -11.16 1.02 8.95
N LEU A 28 -10.34 0.38 9.79
CA LEU A 28 -8.88 0.33 9.59
C LEU A 28 -8.51 -0.36 8.27
N LEU A 29 -9.07 -1.54 8.03
CA LEU A 29 -8.79 -2.28 6.80
C LEU A 29 -9.41 -1.61 5.57
N GLY A 30 -10.59 -1.02 5.72
CA GLY A 30 -11.26 -0.25 4.66
C GLY A 30 -10.46 0.98 4.27
N MET A 31 -9.94 1.76 5.24
CA MET A 31 -9.10 2.93 4.96
C MET A 31 -7.79 2.54 4.28
N LEU A 32 -7.12 1.47 4.75
CA LEU A 32 -5.94 0.95 4.08
C LEU A 32 -6.25 0.53 2.64
N ASN A 33 -7.38 -0.15 2.43
CA ASN A 33 -7.81 -0.58 1.11
C ASN A 33 -8.09 0.61 0.18
N ARG A 34 -8.81 1.64 0.68
CA ARG A 34 -9.09 2.87 -0.08
C ARG A 34 -7.79 3.55 -0.52
N LEU A 35 -6.83 3.71 0.38
CA LEU A 35 -5.53 4.30 0.06
C LEU A 35 -4.75 3.50 -0.99
N ARG A 36 -4.77 2.16 -0.91
CA ARG A 36 -4.16 1.28 -1.93
C ARG A 36 -4.78 1.52 -3.32
N TRP A 37 -6.11 1.61 -3.39
CA TRP A 37 -6.82 1.87 -4.64
C TRP A 37 -6.51 3.25 -5.20
N THR A 38 -6.59 4.29 -4.39
CA THR A 38 -6.29 5.67 -4.78
C THR A 38 -4.86 5.80 -5.29
N PHE A 39 -3.88 5.28 -4.53
CA PHE A 39 -2.48 5.32 -4.95
C PHE A 39 -2.26 4.55 -6.26
N ARG A 40 -2.79 3.33 -6.38
CA ARG A 40 -2.63 2.51 -7.58
C ARG A 40 -3.25 3.17 -8.81
N TRP A 41 -4.40 3.84 -8.64
CA TRP A 41 -5.02 4.64 -9.69
C TRP A 41 -4.14 5.82 -10.09
N LYS A 42 -3.61 6.58 -9.15
CA LYS A 42 -2.72 7.72 -9.42
C LYS A 42 -1.47 7.31 -10.20
N ALA A 43 -0.97 6.11 -9.99
CA ALA A 43 0.19 5.59 -10.71
C ALA A 43 -0.16 4.87 -12.03
N SER A 44 -1.46 4.65 -12.35
CA SER A 44 -1.88 3.80 -13.47
C SER A 44 -1.77 4.46 -14.85
N GLY A 45 -1.63 3.60 -15.89
CA GLY A 45 -1.75 4.02 -17.30
C GLY A 45 -0.63 4.94 -17.80
N LEU A 46 0.50 4.95 -17.12
CA LEU A 46 1.69 5.72 -17.50
C LEU A 46 2.74 4.81 -18.15
N ASP A 47 3.46 5.38 -19.10
CA ASP A 47 4.67 4.77 -19.66
C ASP A 47 5.89 5.01 -18.75
N ALA A 48 7.05 4.52 -19.17
CA ALA A 48 8.28 4.67 -18.38
C ALA A 48 8.71 6.14 -18.20
N GLU A 49 8.45 7.02 -19.16
CA GLU A 49 8.75 8.45 -19.04
C GLU A 49 7.85 9.08 -17.97
N GLY A 50 6.55 8.82 -18.00
CA GLY A 50 5.59 9.32 -17.02
C GLY A 50 5.86 8.80 -15.60
N LEU A 51 6.18 7.50 -15.45
CA LEU A 51 6.51 6.91 -14.15
C LEU A 51 7.81 7.46 -13.55
N ASN A 52 8.76 7.89 -14.38
CA ASN A 52 10.06 8.43 -13.95
C ASN A 52 10.10 9.97 -13.88
N LYS A 53 9.00 10.66 -14.21
CA LYS A 53 8.96 12.13 -14.18
C LYS A 53 9.02 12.67 -12.76
N ARG A 54 9.94 13.60 -12.52
CA ARG A 54 10.17 14.27 -11.24
C ARG A 54 9.40 15.59 -11.16
N LEU A 55 9.11 16.03 -9.95
CA LEU A 55 8.53 17.33 -9.67
C LEU A 55 9.58 18.26 -9.01
N GLY A 56 10.02 19.26 -9.76
CA GLY A 56 11.02 20.22 -9.28
C GLY A 56 12.32 19.52 -8.82
N PRO A 57 12.86 19.87 -7.63
CA PRO A 57 14.09 19.28 -7.12
C PRO A 57 13.87 17.93 -6.39
N SER A 58 12.63 17.43 -6.32
CA SER A 58 12.33 16.17 -5.63
C SER A 58 12.90 14.98 -6.39
N GLU A 59 13.45 14.02 -5.65
CA GLU A 59 13.88 12.74 -6.21
C GLU A 59 12.72 11.73 -6.36
N LEU A 60 11.55 12.03 -5.80
CA LEU A 60 10.39 11.16 -5.86
C LEU A 60 9.82 11.07 -7.28
N THR A 61 9.46 9.85 -7.66
CA THR A 61 8.76 9.52 -8.91
C THR A 61 7.62 8.55 -8.63
N LEU A 62 6.62 8.46 -9.51
CA LEU A 62 5.52 7.50 -9.35
C LEU A 62 6.02 6.05 -9.42
N GLY A 63 7.01 5.76 -10.28
CA GLY A 63 7.65 4.45 -10.34
C GLY A 63 8.39 4.10 -9.05
N GLY A 64 9.16 5.04 -8.50
CA GLY A 64 9.82 4.89 -7.20
C GLY A 64 8.83 4.63 -6.07
N LEU A 65 7.71 5.36 -6.03
CA LEU A 65 6.65 5.17 -5.04
C LEU A 65 5.93 3.82 -5.19
N LEU A 66 5.70 3.33 -6.42
CA LEU A 66 5.15 1.98 -6.65
C LEU A 66 6.05 0.91 -6.03
N LYS A 67 7.35 0.97 -6.30
CA LYS A 67 8.31 -0.01 -5.74
C LYS A 67 8.47 0.13 -4.24
N HIS A 68 8.49 1.36 -3.72
CA HIS A 68 8.57 1.62 -2.28
C HIS A 68 7.34 1.06 -1.55
N LEU A 69 6.13 1.39 -1.96
CA LEU A 69 4.93 0.87 -1.30
C LEU A 69 4.76 -0.64 -1.47
N ALA A 70 5.23 -1.23 -2.58
CA ALA A 70 5.33 -2.68 -2.72
C ALA A 70 6.28 -3.28 -1.66
N SER A 71 7.43 -2.65 -1.38
CA SER A 71 8.34 -3.10 -0.31
C SER A 71 7.72 -2.94 1.08
N VAL A 72 7.03 -1.84 1.35
CA VAL A 72 6.29 -1.62 2.60
C VAL A 72 5.27 -2.74 2.83
N GLU A 73 4.44 -3.07 1.83
CA GLU A 73 3.47 -4.16 1.92
C GLU A 73 4.13 -5.51 2.20
N ALA A 74 5.18 -5.83 1.43
CA ALA A 74 5.85 -7.10 1.56
C ALA A 74 6.57 -7.24 2.90
N LEU A 75 7.34 -6.23 3.33
CA LEU A 75 8.18 -6.32 4.52
C LEU A 75 7.39 -6.16 5.81
N LYS A 76 6.51 -5.15 5.89
CA LYS A 76 5.75 -4.86 7.12
C LYS A 76 4.85 -6.02 7.54
N PHE A 77 4.10 -6.59 6.60
CA PHE A 77 3.15 -7.66 6.92
C PHE A 77 3.73 -9.07 6.88
N THR A 78 4.96 -9.27 6.42
CA THR A 78 5.58 -10.60 6.45
C THR A 78 6.79 -10.65 7.37
N TRP A 79 7.92 -10.10 6.93
CA TRP A 79 9.18 -10.21 7.67
C TRP A 79 9.17 -9.48 9.02
N GLU A 80 8.69 -8.23 9.05
CA GLU A 80 8.68 -7.46 10.29
C GLU A 80 7.63 -7.98 11.26
N ALA A 81 6.39 -8.20 10.81
CA ALA A 81 5.32 -8.61 11.70
C ALA A 81 5.42 -10.08 12.13
N PHE A 82 5.83 -11.01 11.25
CA PHE A 82 5.70 -12.45 11.51
C PHE A 82 6.94 -13.27 11.17
N ARG A 83 8.06 -12.66 10.82
CA ARG A 83 9.29 -13.35 10.39
C ARG A 83 9.06 -14.37 9.28
N THR A 84 8.05 -14.13 8.45
CA THR A 84 7.77 -14.94 7.27
C THR A 84 8.47 -14.38 6.04
N ASP A 85 8.58 -15.20 5.01
CA ASP A 85 9.25 -14.86 3.76
C ASP A 85 8.52 -13.73 3.01
N PRO A 86 9.19 -12.61 2.71
CA PRO A 86 8.59 -11.49 1.96
C PRO A 86 8.46 -11.77 0.45
N GLY A 87 9.06 -12.84 -0.05
CA GLY A 87 9.14 -13.13 -1.48
C GLY A 87 10.22 -12.33 -2.22
N GLU A 88 10.38 -12.60 -3.51
CA GLU A 88 11.28 -11.82 -4.37
C GLU A 88 10.60 -10.53 -4.86
N PRO A 89 11.38 -9.48 -5.08
CA PRO A 89 12.84 -9.37 -4.96
C PRO A 89 13.33 -9.10 -3.53
N TRP A 90 12.45 -8.96 -2.56
CA TRP A 90 12.72 -8.48 -1.21
C TRP A 90 13.64 -9.41 -0.41
N ARG A 91 13.52 -10.72 -0.63
CA ARG A 91 14.34 -11.74 0.02
C ARG A 91 15.82 -11.65 -0.38
N SER A 92 16.07 -11.43 -1.67
CA SER A 92 17.42 -11.42 -2.24
C SER A 92 18.02 -10.01 -2.35
N ALA A 93 17.27 -8.96 -1.98
CA ALA A 93 17.73 -7.59 -2.07
C ALA A 93 18.90 -7.30 -1.14
N ASP A 94 19.83 -6.47 -1.60
CA ASP A 94 20.92 -5.94 -0.78
C ASP A 94 20.45 -4.72 0.02
N TRP A 95 20.08 -4.96 1.26
CA TRP A 95 19.64 -3.93 2.21
C TRP A 95 20.80 -3.18 2.89
N SER A 96 22.05 -3.43 2.52
CA SER A 96 23.23 -2.79 3.15
C SER A 96 23.28 -1.28 2.89
N SER A 97 22.70 -0.81 1.80
CA SER A 97 22.58 0.60 1.45
C SER A 97 21.29 1.29 1.99
N GLY A 98 20.53 0.60 2.84
CA GLY A 98 19.24 1.06 3.30
C GLY A 98 18.16 0.96 2.22
N ASP A 99 17.08 1.73 2.37
CA ASP A 99 15.92 1.66 1.45
C ASP A 99 16.10 2.48 0.17
N ASP A 100 17.18 3.24 0.04
CA ASP A 100 17.42 4.16 -1.09
C ASP A 100 17.45 3.43 -2.45
N TRP A 101 17.94 2.17 -2.46
CA TRP A 101 17.99 1.36 -3.67
C TRP A 101 16.61 1.11 -4.27
N VAL A 102 15.55 1.05 -3.46
CA VAL A 102 14.17 0.81 -3.90
C VAL A 102 13.72 1.91 -4.85
N PHE A 103 13.99 3.17 -4.48
CA PHE A 103 13.67 4.31 -5.33
C PHE A 103 14.59 4.39 -6.56
N ALA A 104 15.89 4.18 -6.35
CA ALA A 104 16.88 4.29 -7.41
C ALA A 104 16.68 3.23 -8.50
N SER A 105 16.41 1.98 -8.12
CA SER A 105 16.26 0.87 -9.06
C SER A 105 14.89 0.81 -9.77
N ALA A 106 13.91 1.60 -9.34
CA ALA A 106 12.60 1.63 -9.98
C ALA A 106 12.66 2.12 -11.44
N ALA A 107 13.65 2.94 -11.77
CA ALA A 107 13.85 3.43 -13.13
C ALA A 107 14.32 2.35 -14.13
N ASP A 108 14.86 1.23 -13.62
CA ASP A 108 15.32 0.10 -14.43
C ASP A 108 14.19 -0.91 -14.71
N ASP A 109 13.08 -0.80 -14.00
CA ASP A 109 11.91 -1.67 -14.16
C ASP A 109 10.95 -1.10 -15.22
N SER A 110 10.36 -1.97 -16.02
CA SER A 110 9.27 -1.56 -16.92
C SER A 110 8.00 -1.22 -16.17
N PRO A 111 7.06 -0.42 -16.73
CA PRO A 111 5.78 -0.14 -16.13
C PRO A 111 5.02 -1.40 -15.69
N ASP A 112 4.97 -2.43 -16.54
CA ASP A 112 4.29 -3.70 -16.24
C ASP A 112 4.94 -4.42 -15.06
N GLN A 113 6.27 -4.39 -14.94
CA GLN A 113 6.97 -4.98 -13.79
C GLN A 113 6.64 -4.24 -12.48
N LEU A 114 6.62 -2.89 -12.50
CA LEU A 114 6.28 -2.09 -11.33
C LEU A 114 4.82 -2.32 -10.88
N TYR A 115 3.89 -2.36 -11.84
CA TYR A 115 2.49 -2.64 -11.53
C TYR A 115 2.29 -4.05 -10.97
N ALA A 116 2.87 -5.06 -11.61
CA ALA A 116 2.78 -6.44 -11.14
C ALA A 116 3.39 -6.59 -9.74
N LEU A 117 4.57 -6.03 -9.50
CA LEU A 117 5.24 -6.09 -8.20
C LEU A 117 4.38 -5.49 -7.09
N TYR A 118 3.77 -4.31 -7.34
CA TYR A 118 2.88 -3.66 -6.39
C TYR A 118 1.62 -4.51 -6.13
N ASP A 119 0.93 -4.92 -7.17
CA ASP A 119 -0.34 -5.64 -7.09
C ASP A 119 -0.16 -7.02 -6.40
N GLU A 120 0.95 -7.72 -6.67
CA GLU A 120 1.33 -8.98 -6.01
C GLU A 120 1.65 -8.77 -4.51
N SER A 121 2.43 -7.71 -4.18
CA SER A 121 2.76 -7.38 -2.79
C SER A 121 1.50 -7.07 -1.97
N VAL A 122 0.58 -6.25 -2.50
CA VAL A 122 -0.71 -5.96 -1.86
C VAL A 122 -1.55 -7.23 -1.69
N THR A 123 -1.61 -8.09 -2.71
CA THR A 123 -2.37 -9.34 -2.64
C THR A 123 -1.83 -10.28 -1.57
N ASN A 124 -0.50 -10.42 -1.49
CA ASN A 124 0.13 -11.24 -0.45
C ASN A 124 -0.08 -10.65 0.95
N ALA A 125 0.07 -9.34 1.11
CA ALA A 125 -0.17 -8.66 2.39
C ALA A 125 -1.61 -8.85 2.89
N ARG A 126 -2.61 -8.71 2.02
CA ARG A 126 -4.01 -8.99 2.37
C ARG A 126 -4.18 -10.40 2.90
N ARG A 127 -3.65 -11.40 2.20
CA ARG A 127 -3.73 -12.80 2.62
C ARG A 127 -3.08 -13.03 4.01
N VAL A 128 -1.96 -12.39 4.27
CA VAL A 128 -1.26 -12.49 5.57
C VAL A 128 -2.08 -11.81 6.67
N ILE A 129 -2.61 -10.62 6.42
CA ILE A 129 -3.46 -9.87 7.37
C ILE A 129 -4.72 -10.69 7.71
N ASP A 130 -5.43 -11.20 6.69
CA ASP A 130 -6.66 -11.97 6.89
C ASP A 130 -6.40 -13.22 7.76
N LYS A 131 -5.30 -13.93 7.46
CA LYS A 131 -4.89 -15.08 8.27
C LYS A 131 -4.56 -14.68 9.69
N ALA A 132 -3.78 -13.63 9.89
CA ALA A 132 -3.38 -13.17 11.22
C ALA A 132 -4.59 -12.73 12.05
N ILE A 133 -5.55 -12.02 11.43
CA ILE A 133 -6.80 -11.63 12.11
C ILE A 133 -7.63 -12.85 12.50
N ALA A 134 -7.72 -13.86 11.65
CA ALA A 134 -8.44 -15.10 11.96
C ALA A 134 -7.79 -15.88 13.10
N ASP A 135 -6.45 -15.87 13.17
CA ASP A 135 -5.70 -16.64 14.17
C ASP A 135 -5.64 -15.95 15.56
N GLY A 136 -5.46 -14.62 15.60
CA GLY A 136 -5.19 -13.90 16.86
C GLY A 136 -5.84 -12.52 16.98
N GLY A 137 -6.56 -12.06 15.97
CA GLY A 137 -7.20 -10.74 15.96
C GLY A 137 -6.21 -9.59 15.73
N ILE A 138 -6.76 -8.37 15.69
CA ILE A 138 -5.99 -7.14 15.40
C ILE A 138 -5.07 -6.72 16.57
N ASP A 139 -5.35 -7.20 17.78
CA ASP A 139 -4.58 -6.86 18.99
C ASP A 139 -3.41 -7.83 19.26
N GLN A 140 -3.26 -8.90 18.48
CA GLN A 140 -2.14 -9.81 18.65
C GLN A 140 -0.80 -9.09 18.51
N LEU A 141 0.17 -9.49 19.31
CA LEU A 141 1.54 -8.99 19.21
C LEU A 141 2.24 -9.60 17.99
N THR A 142 3.07 -8.79 17.36
CA THR A 142 3.91 -9.18 16.21
C THR A 142 5.36 -9.34 16.65
N GLU A 143 6.22 -9.78 15.73
CA GLU A 143 7.67 -9.82 15.94
C GLU A 143 8.35 -8.45 15.78
N MET A 144 7.61 -7.43 15.30
CA MET A 144 8.11 -6.06 15.22
C MET A 144 8.22 -5.48 16.62
N GLY A 145 9.42 -5.17 17.06
CA GLY A 145 9.67 -4.71 18.42
C GLY A 145 10.86 -3.76 18.54
N ASP A 146 11.06 -3.24 19.75
CA ASP A 146 12.17 -2.37 20.13
C ASP A 146 13.28 -3.13 20.89
N ASP A 147 14.40 -2.45 21.16
CA ASP A 147 15.54 -2.99 21.91
C ASP A 147 15.21 -3.28 23.39
N GLN A 148 14.07 -2.88 23.89
CA GLN A 148 13.60 -3.10 25.25
C GLN A 148 12.72 -4.36 25.37
N GLY A 149 12.43 -5.03 24.27
CA GLY A 149 11.58 -6.22 24.20
C GLY A 149 10.09 -5.91 24.18
N ASN A 150 9.69 -4.68 23.85
CA ASN A 150 8.30 -4.36 23.57
C ASN A 150 7.97 -4.77 22.13
N HIS A 151 6.78 -5.32 21.93
CA HIS A 151 6.31 -5.76 20.64
C HIS A 151 5.09 -4.95 20.19
N ALA A 152 5.05 -4.59 18.91
CA ALA A 152 3.91 -3.91 18.31
C ALA A 152 2.74 -4.88 18.14
N SER A 153 1.51 -4.37 18.30
CA SER A 153 0.33 -5.12 17.87
C SER A 153 0.16 -5.07 16.36
N LEU A 154 -0.58 -6.01 15.78
CA LEU A 154 -0.94 -5.97 14.35
C LEU A 154 -1.69 -4.66 14.02
N ARG A 155 -2.53 -4.15 14.93
CA ARG A 155 -3.17 -2.83 14.83
C ARG A 155 -2.15 -1.73 14.56
N ARG A 156 -1.04 -1.70 15.31
CA ARG A 156 0.00 -0.70 15.14
C ARG A 156 0.65 -0.81 13.76
N VAL A 157 0.94 -2.03 13.29
CA VAL A 157 1.50 -2.25 11.94
C VAL A 157 0.54 -1.74 10.86
N VAL A 158 -0.75 -2.03 10.98
CA VAL A 158 -1.78 -1.51 10.04
C VAL A 158 -1.81 0.02 10.04
N CYS A 159 -1.77 0.66 11.23
CA CYS A 159 -1.76 2.12 11.33
C CYS A 159 -0.50 2.74 10.70
N ASP A 160 0.67 2.13 10.89
CA ASP A 160 1.92 2.60 10.29
C ASP A 160 1.85 2.53 8.75
N VAL A 161 1.28 1.47 8.20
CA VAL A 161 1.10 1.35 6.75
C VAL A 161 0.05 2.33 6.22
N ILE A 162 -1.02 2.62 6.97
CA ILE A 162 -1.99 3.68 6.62
C ILE A 162 -1.28 5.04 6.57
N GLU A 163 -0.39 5.34 7.52
CA GLU A 163 0.40 6.59 7.53
C GLU A 163 1.29 6.69 6.31
N GLU A 164 2.03 5.62 5.97
CA GLU A 164 2.88 5.55 4.77
C GLU A 164 2.07 5.81 3.49
N TYR A 165 0.94 5.12 3.35
CA TYR A 165 0.06 5.36 2.19
C TYR A 165 -0.51 6.77 2.16
N GLY A 166 -0.96 7.31 3.30
CA GLY A 166 -1.49 8.68 3.37
C GLY A 166 -0.46 9.72 2.90
N ARG A 167 0.78 9.57 3.36
CA ARG A 167 1.91 10.41 2.95
C ARG A 167 2.20 10.29 1.45
N HIS A 168 2.34 9.06 0.96
CA HIS A 168 2.77 8.79 -0.41
C HIS A 168 1.67 8.96 -1.44
N THR A 169 0.40 8.81 -1.07
CA THR A 169 -0.73 9.16 -1.94
C THR A 169 -0.78 10.67 -2.20
N GLY A 170 -0.53 11.49 -1.16
CA GLY A 170 -0.39 12.93 -1.36
C GLY A 170 0.79 13.33 -2.25
N HIS A 171 1.92 12.62 -2.17
CA HIS A 171 3.02 12.81 -3.13
C HIS A 171 2.60 12.38 -4.56
N ALA A 172 1.88 11.27 -4.69
CA ALA A 172 1.42 10.77 -5.98
C ALA A 172 0.41 11.72 -6.63
N ASP A 173 -0.43 12.42 -5.86
CA ASP A 173 -1.33 13.46 -6.37
C ASP A 173 -0.57 14.55 -7.12
N LEU A 174 0.46 15.12 -6.49
CA LEU A 174 1.26 16.19 -7.10
C LEU A 174 2.10 15.71 -8.27
N LEU A 175 2.68 14.51 -8.16
CA LEU A 175 3.46 13.91 -9.25
C LEU A 175 2.57 13.63 -10.45
N ARG A 176 1.37 13.07 -10.25
CA ARG A 176 0.43 12.76 -11.31
C ARG A 176 -0.09 14.02 -12.02
N GLU A 177 -0.46 15.03 -11.27
CA GLU A 177 -0.88 16.32 -11.82
C GLU A 177 0.23 16.93 -12.70
N ASN A 178 1.50 16.81 -12.28
CA ASN A 178 2.66 17.28 -13.05
C ASN A 178 2.89 16.44 -14.32
N VAL A 179 2.52 15.17 -14.35
CA VAL A 179 2.72 14.29 -15.54
C VAL A 179 1.72 14.63 -16.64
N ASP A 180 0.43 14.61 -16.33
CA ASP A 180 -0.64 14.70 -17.33
C ASP A 180 -1.87 15.52 -16.90
N GLY A 181 -1.81 16.16 -15.72
CA GLY A 181 -2.89 17.00 -15.20
C GLY A 181 -4.01 16.22 -14.53
N LEU A 182 -3.87 14.90 -14.30
CA LEU A 182 -4.90 14.11 -13.62
C LEU A 182 -5.00 14.50 -12.14
N VAL A 183 -6.19 14.98 -11.76
CA VAL A 183 -6.56 15.33 -10.37
C VAL A 183 -7.73 14.48 -9.88
N GLY A 184 -8.09 14.60 -8.62
CA GLY A 184 -9.19 13.88 -7.96
C GLY A 184 -8.72 13.05 -6.79
N GLU A 185 -9.61 12.74 -5.85
CA GLU A 185 -9.32 11.99 -4.62
C GLU A 185 -9.44 10.47 -4.80
N ASP A 186 -10.42 10.03 -5.57
CA ASP A 186 -10.78 8.63 -5.72
C ASP A 186 -10.74 8.18 -7.18
N PRO A 187 -10.52 6.88 -7.42
CA PRO A 187 -10.66 6.32 -8.76
C PRO A 187 -12.05 6.58 -9.34
N PRO A 188 -12.19 6.79 -10.66
CA PRO A 188 -13.50 6.94 -11.27
C PRO A 188 -14.33 5.67 -11.13
N GLU A 189 -15.66 5.83 -11.19
CA GLU A 189 -16.60 4.70 -11.14
C GLU A 189 -16.18 3.58 -12.13
N GLY A 190 -16.14 2.37 -11.61
CA GLY A 190 -15.80 1.18 -12.42
C GLY A 190 -14.31 0.98 -12.71
N TRP A 191 -13.43 1.87 -12.27
CA TRP A 191 -12.00 1.66 -12.42
C TRP A 191 -11.53 0.40 -11.66
N ARG A 192 -10.58 -0.30 -12.24
CA ARG A 192 -9.92 -1.49 -11.67
C ARG A 192 -8.41 -1.43 -11.97
N PRO A 193 -7.54 -1.90 -11.05
CA PRO A 193 -6.11 -2.04 -11.27
C PRO A 193 -5.77 -3.07 -12.34
#